data_24604c73486431ce6e6eff9b72036a2c
#
_entry.id   24604c73486431ce6e6eff9b72036a2c
#
_cell.length_a   1.000
_cell.length_b   1.000
_cell.length_c   1.000
_cell.angle_alpha   90.00
_cell.angle_beta   90.00
_cell.angle_gamma   90.00
#
_symmetry.space_group_name_H-M   'P 1'
#
loop_
_entity.id
_entity.type
_entity.pdbx_description
1 polymer ?
#
loop_
_entity_poly.entity_id
_entity_poly.type
_entity_poly.pdbx_seq_one_letter_code
_entity_poly.pdbx_strand_id
1 'polypeptide(L)'
;MSRQLELFNKAKKKWDKEVQTSVKRDYNFDTLSGESLEPLYYPDKPSDDYLEKLGFPGQFPYTRGVHANMYRGKLWTKRQFSGFGTPEETNSRYHSLLNKGQTGLSVAYDMPTLMGYDPDHPWAKGEVGKCGVSVASIKDMEQLFKDIDLGGISVSQTINGPAMILLAFYIAVAENQGVPLANLRGTLQNDILKEFIAQKEWIFPPQPSMRIITDMMAFCSEHMPQFNTISISGYHIREAGSTAAQELAFTLADGFAYVEHAMAAGLDIDSFAPRLSFFFNSHLDFFEEIAKYRAARRIWAKRMKNKYGANNPRSWKLRFHAQTAGCSLTAQQPENNVARTGFQALAAVLGGTQSLHTNSMDETLALPTEKAAEIALRTQQLIAFETGVANVADPLGGSWFVESLTDHMEMEAEKYFEEIENLGGVIPAIEKGYFQREIAYAASEYQQKIDDKELIHVGVNDFIKEDEEIEIPLLEIGDEAENIQIESLTKLRKERDENMVQKALSRIQEACVNSDNIMPPIIEASKAFATMGEIVVAMKAEFGEWQEAAVF
;
A
#
# COMPACT_ATOMS: atom_id res chain seq x y z
N MET A 1 46.52 -0.78 1.79
CA MET A 1 45.10 -0.88 1.38
C MET A 1 44.39 0.31 1.99
N SER A 2 43.58 1.08 1.24
CA SER A 2 42.89 2.22 1.84
C SER A 2 41.89 1.73 2.91
N ARG A 3 41.65 2.53 3.97
CA ARG A 3 40.66 2.23 5.02
C ARG A 3 39.28 1.92 4.41
N GLN A 4 38.91 2.59 3.33
CA GLN A 4 37.65 2.35 2.62
C GLN A 4 37.59 0.97 1.96
N LEU A 5 38.67 0.52 1.35
CA LEU A 5 38.73 -0.82 0.75
C LEU A 5 38.64 -1.93 1.82
N GLU A 6 39.20 -1.70 3.01
CA GLU A 6 39.05 -2.64 4.15
C GLU A 6 37.59 -2.71 4.63
N LEU A 7 36.92 -1.56 4.75
CA LEU A 7 35.51 -1.49 5.11
C LEU A 7 34.62 -2.18 4.06
N PHE A 8 34.89 -1.93 2.78
CA PHE A 8 34.20 -2.59 1.67
C PHE A 8 34.34 -4.11 1.74
N ASN A 9 35.58 -4.61 1.89
CA ASN A 9 35.85 -6.05 1.98
C ASN A 9 35.16 -6.69 3.21
N LYS A 10 35.10 -5.98 4.35
CA LYS A 10 34.39 -6.43 5.54
C LYS A 10 32.89 -6.50 5.30
N ALA A 11 32.29 -5.49 4.68
CA ALA A 11 30.88 -5.46 4.33
C ALA A 11 30.54 -6.58 3.33
N LYS A 12 31.38 -6.80 2.31
CA LYS A 12 31.23 -7.90 1.35
C LYS A 12 31.23 -9.26 2.03
N LYS A 13 32.23 -9.53 2.87
CA LYS A 13 32.29 -10.82 3.63
C LYS A 13 31.06 -11.06 4.48
N LYS A 14 30.52 -10.00 5.10
CA LYS A 14 29.28 -10.08 5.86
C LYS A 14 28.11 -10.43 4.95
N TRP A 15 28.00 -9.76 3.81
CA TRP A 15 26.96 -10.02 2.80
C TRP A 15 27.07 -11.44 2.24
N ASP A 16 28.26 -11.92 1.86
CA ASP A 16 28.47 -13.29 1.38
C ASP A 16 27.93 -14.34 2.38
N LYS A 17 28.17 -14.12 3.69
CA LYS A 17 27.63 -14.99 4.74
C LYS A 17 26.12 -14.91 4.83
N GLU A 18 25.54 -13.72 4.76
CA GLU A 18 24.09 -13.52 4.76
C GLU A 18 23.41 -14.20 3.56
N VAL A 19 24.00 -14.11 2.37
CA VAL A 19 23.52 -14.81 1.15
C VAL A 19 23.55 -16.33 1.34
N GLN A 20 24.63 -16.88 1.90
CA GLN A 20 24.76 -18.32 2.13
C GLN A 20 23.72 -18.86 3.13
N THR A 21 23.37 -18.07 4.14
CA THR A 21 22.44 -18.49 5.21
C THR A 21 20.98 -18.11 4.93
N SER A 22 20.73 -17.28 3.92
CA SER A 22 19.37 -16.84 3.56
C SER A 22 18.66 -17.91 2.73
N VAL A 23 17.32 -17.86 2.78
CA VAL A 23 16.47 -18.69 1.92
C VAL A 23 16.83 -18.47 0.45
N LYS A 24 16.90 -19.55 -0.30
CA LYS A 24 17.08 -19.58 -1.76
C LYS A 24 15.90 -20.30 -2.40
N ARG A 25 15.42 -19.79 -3.53
CA ARG A 25 14.48 -20.54 -4.35
C ARG A 25 15.19 -21.74 -5.00
N ASP A 26 14.50 -22.84 -5.10
CA ASP A 26 14.92 -23.96 -5.97
C ASP A 26 14.61 -23.56 -7.43
N TYR A 27 15.59 -22.95 -8.07
CA TYR A 27 15.46 -22.37 -9.42
C TYR A 27 16.83 -22.30 -10.10
N ASN A 28 16.86 -22.51 -11.41
CA ASN A 28 18.06 -22.27 -12.20
C ASN A 28 18.21 -20.77 -12.50
N PHE A 29 19.33 -20.18 -12.04
CA PHE A 29 19.63 -18.75 -12.24
C PHE A 29 20.53 -18.49 -13.45
N ASP A 30 20.79 -19.48 -14.29
CA ASP A 30 21.57 -19.28 -15.52
C ASP A 30 20.79 -18.45 -16.54
N THR A 31 21.50 -17.85 -17.48
CA THR A 31 20.86 -17.26 -18.67
C THR A 31 20.25 -18.36 -19.57
N LEU A 32 19.39 -17.96 -20.50
CA LEU A 32 18.84 -18.90 -21.50
C LEU A 32 19.94 -19.56 -22.36
N SER A 33 21.10 -18.91 -22.48
CA SER A 33 22.29 -19.44 -23.19
C SER A 33 23.20 -20.30 -22.30
N GLY A 34 22.80 -20.54 -21.03
CA GLY A 34 23.52 -21.41 -20.09
C GLY A 34 24.66 -20.75 -19.34
N GLU A 35 24.77 -19.41 -19.33
CA GLU A 35 25.76 -18.71 -18.51
C GLU A 35 25.27 -18.57 -17.08
N SER A 36 26.08 -18.99 -16.10
CA SER A 36 25.77 -18.89 -14.68
C SER A 36 25.91 -17.45 -14.18
N LEU A 37 24.88 -16.98 -13.45
CA LEU A 37 24.84 -15.62 -12.94
C LEU A 37 25.21 -15.55 -11.46
N GLU A 38 26.04 -14.58 -11.11
CA GLU A 38 26.33 -14.21 -9.72
C GLU A 38 25.07 -13.58 -9.06
N PRO A 39 24.92 -13.71 -7.74
CA PRO A 39 23.80 -13.09 -7.02
C PRO A 39 23.78 -11.56 -7.10
N LEU A 40 24.95 -10.94 -7.28
CA LEU A 40 25.16 -9.50 -7.31
C LEU A 40 26.40 -9.17 -8.11
N TYR A 41 26.33 -8.09 -8.87
CA TYR A 41 27.49 -7.48 -9.52
C TYR A 41 27.85 -6.16 -8.82
N TYR A 42 29.15 -5.89 -8.64
CA TYR A 42 29.71 -4.70 -7.98
C TYR A 42 31.10 -4.38 -8.57
N PRO A 43 31.59 -3.13 -8.39
CA PRO A 43 32.86 -2.72 -8.99
C PRO A 43 34.06 -3.36 -8.24
N ASP A 44 35.11 -3.69 -8.99
CA ASP A 44 36.40 -4.15 -8.41
C ASP A 44 37.08 -3.06 -7.57
N LYS A 45 36.89 -1.80 -7.95
CA LYS A 45 37.39 -0.62 -7.25
C LYS A 45 36.24 0.30 -6.90
N PRO A 46 35.62 0.12 -5.70
CA PRO A 46 34.53 0.96 -5.26
C PRO A 46 34.98 2.40 -4.99
N SER A 47 34.10 3.37 -5.20
CA SER A 47 34.27 4.76 -4.75
C SER A 47 34.31 4.84 -3.23
N ASP A 48 34.85 5.93 -2.69
CA ASP A 48 34.98 6.12 -1.25
C ASP A 48 33.61 6.21 -0.54
N ASP A 49 32.56 6.66 -1.23
CA ASP A 49 31.18 6.80 -0.76
C ASP A 49 30.28 5.58 -1.06
N TYR A 50 30.83 4.51 -1.67
CA TYR A 50 30.05 3.34 -2.10
C TYR A 50 29.19 2.75 -0.98
N LEU A 51 29.74 2.56 0.21
CA LEU A 51 29.01 1.97 1.34
C LEU A 51 27.96 2.92 1.93
N GLU A 52 28.15 4.22 1.81
CA GLU A 52 27.22 5.23 2.28
C GLU A 52 26.02 5.39 1.33
N LYS A 53 26.27 5.35 0.03
CA LYS A 53 25.25 5.56 -1.00
C LYS A 53 24.57 4.27 -1.45
N LEU A 54 25.32 3.22 -1.68
CA LEU A 54 24.84 1.97 -2.28
C LEU A 54 24.81 0.82 -1.27
N GLY A 55 25.94 0.48 -0.68
CA GLY A 55 26.08 -0.69 0.18
C GLY A 55 25.84 -2.01 -0.56
N PHE A 56 25.55 -3.06 0.19
CA PHE A 56 25.14 -4.37 -0.33
C PHE A 56 23.65 -4.63 -0.04
N PRO A 57 22.95 -5.42 -0.87
CA PRO A 57 21.56 -5.79 -0.59
C PRO A 57 21.40 -6.37 0.82
N GLY A 58 20.35 -5.97 1.53
CA GLY A 58 20.12 -6.37 2.93
C GLY A 58 20.91 -5.61 3.97
N GLN A 59 21.85 -4.73 3.58
CA GLN A 59 22.67 -3.90 4.46
C GLN A 59 22.35 -2.42 4.30
N PHE A 60 22.59 -1.65 5.38
CA PHE A 60 22.46 -0.20 5.36
C PHE A 60 23.32 0.41 4.21
N PRO A 61 22.82 1.38 3.46
CA PRO A 61 21.54 2.10 3.59
C PRO A 61 20.36 1.48 2.80
N TYR A 62 20.46 0.23 2.39
CA TYR A 62 19.45 -0.55 1.66
C TYR A 62 19.10 -0.04 0.25
N THR A 63 19.89 0.84 -0.32
CA THR A 63 19.68 1.36 -1.69
C THR A 63 19.53 0.23 -2.70
N ARG A 64 20.33 -0.83 -2.59
CA ARG A 64 20.35 -1.99 -3.47
C ARG A 64 19.34 -3.11 -3.10
N GLY A 65 18.49 -2.88 -2.09
CA GLY A 65 17.43 -3.80 -1.68
C GLY A 65 17.45 -4.16 -0.20
N VAL A 66 16.30 -4.61 0.32
CA VAL A 66 16.09 -4.87 1.76
C VAL A 66 16.50 -6.26 2.22
N HIS A 67 16.75 -7.20 1.29
CA HIS A 67 17.14 -8.58 1.56
C HIS A 67 18.43 -8.92 0.84
N ALA A 68 19.31 -9.73 1.44
CA ALA A 68 20.60 -10.10 0.87
C ALA A 68 20.47 -10.82 -0.49
N ASN A 69 19.50 -11.72 -0.62
CA ASN A 69 19.23 -12.49 -1.82
C ASN A 69 18.14 -11.89 -2.74
N MET A 70 17.44 -10.83 -2.30
CA MET A 70 16.30 -10.26 -3.02
C MET A 70 15.39 -11.35 -3.62
N TYR A 71 15.09 -11.29 -4.91
CA TYR A 71 14.19 -12.25 -5.58
C TYR A 71 14.80 -13.64 -5.81
N ARG A 72 16.10 -13.82 -5.67
CA ARG A 72 16.71 -15.16 -5.62
C ARG A 72 16.28 -15.93 -4.38
N GLY A 73 15.96 -15.23 -3.28
CA GLY A 73 15.42 -15.81 -2.05
C GLY A 73 13.91 -16.02 -2.13
N LYS A 74 13.17 -14.98 -2.44
CA LYS A 74 11.71 -15.00 -2.54
C LYS A 74 11.25 -13.95 -3.54
N LEU A 75 10.40 -14.34 -4.50
CA LEU A 75 9.72 -13.40 -5.38
C LEU A 75 8.81 -12.47 -4.57
N TRP A 76 8.44 -11.34 -5.16
CA TRP A 76 7.40 -10.47 -4.61
C TRP A 76 6.06 -11.23 -4.49
N THR A 77 5.24 -10.82 -3.54
CA THR A 77 3.88 -11.34 -3.41
C THR A 77 3.05 -10.82 -4.58
N LYS A 78 2.55 -11.73 -5.42
CA LYS A 78 1.57 -11.40 -6.44
C LYS A 78 0.23 -11.19 -5.76
N ARG A 79 -0.29 -9.96 -5.84
CA ARG A 79 -1.41 -9.50 -5.03
C ARG A 79 -2.29 -8.59 -5.88
N GLN A 80 -3.29 -9.16 -6.54
CA GLN A 80 -4.29 -8.36 -7.24
C GLN A 80 -5.26 -7.73 -6.24
N PHE A 81 -5.45 -6.43 -6.36
CA PHE A 81 -6.48 -5.68 -5.68
C PHE A 81 -7.83 -6.12 -6.24
N SER A 82 -8.74 -6.57 -5.40
CA SER A 82 -9.99 -7.18 -5.85
C SER A 82 -11.08 -7.08 -4.81
N GLY A 83 -12.25 -6.70 -5.24
CA GLY A 83 -13.49 -6.62 -4.49
C GLY A 83 -14.57 -6.00 -5.37
N PHE A 84 -15.78 -6.53 -5.30
CA PHE A 84 -16.96 -5.99 -5.97
C PHE A 84 -18.23 -6.67 -5.42
N GLY A 85 -19.35 -6.00 -5.53
CA GLY A 85 -20.66 -6.57 -5.22
C GLY A 85 -20.78 -7.04 -3.78
N THR A 86 -21.24 -8.25 -3.62
CA THR A 86 -21.42 -8.91 -2.32
C THR A 86 -20.15 -9.59 -1.82
N PRO A 87 -20.06 -9.90 -0.51
CA PRO A 87 -18.98 -10.72 0.04
C PRO A 87 -18.84 -12.10 -0.63
N GLU A 88 -19.94 -12.72 -1.06
CA GLU A 88 -19.97 -14.01 -1.76
C GLU A 88 -19.32 -13.93 -3.13
N GLU A 89 -19.65 -12.91 -3.90
CA GLU A 89 -19.08 -12.69 -5.24
C GLU A 89 -17.58 -12.45 -5.16
N THR A 90 -17.16 -11.61 -4.22
CA THR A 90 -15.75 -11.33 -3.96
C THR A 90 -15.00 -12.57 -3.44
N ASN A 91 -15.60 -13.36 -2.54
CA ASN A 91 -15.04 -14.64 -2.08
C ASN A 91 -14.77 -15.59 -3.25
N SER A 92 -15.73 -15.72 -4.17
CA SER A 92 -15.58 -16.53 -5.38
C SER A 92 -14.42 -16.06 -6.26
N ARG A 93 -14.25 -14.73 -6.40
CA ARG A 93 -13.11 -14.13 -7.11
C ARG A 93 -11.79 -14.46 -6.41
N TYR A 94 -11.72 -14.42 -5.08
CA TYR A 94 -10.51 -14.78 -4.34
C TYR A 94 -10.11 -16.23 -4.57
N HIS A 95 -11.04 -17.16 -4.52
CA HIS A 95 -10.77 -18.57 -4.85
C HIS A 95 -10.25 -18.74 -6.27
N SER A 96 -10.85 -18.07 -7.25
CA SER A 96 -10.38 -18.07 -8.65
C SER A 96 -8.94 -17.57 -8.78
N LEU A 97 -8.61 -16.42 -8.19
CA LEU A 97 -7.27 -15.83 -8.25
C LEU A 97 -6.22 -16.69 -7.52
N LEU A 98 -6.54 -17.26 -6.37
CA LEU A 98 -5.66 -18.16 -5.62
C LEU A 98 -5.35 -19.41 -6.45
N ASN A 99 -6.35 -20.02 -7.08
CA ASN A 99 -6.20 -21.19 -7.96
C ASN A 99 -5.35 -20.88 -9.20
N LYS A 100 -5.33 -19.62 -9.66
CA LYS A 100 -4.50 -19.15 -10.79
C LYS A 100 -3.08 -18.72 -10.38
N GLY A 101 -2.70 -18.86 -9.09
CA GLY A 101 -1.34 -18.66 -8.59
C GLY A 101 -1.08 -17.31 -7.95
N GLN A 102 -2.11 -16.58 -7.53
CA GLN A 102 -1.97 -15.45 -6.61
C GLN A 102 -1.47 -15.95 -5.25
N THR A 103 -0.63 -15.15 -4.57
CA THR A 103 0.06 -15.61 -3.34
C THR A 103 -0.27 -14.78 -2.10
N GLY A 104 -1.19 -13.84 -2.21
CA GLY A 104 -1.75 -13.04 -1.12
C GLY A 104 -3.01 -12.35 -1.59
N LEU A 105 -3.89 -11.97 -0.68
CA LEU A 105 -5.14 -11.26 -0.99
C LEU A 105 -5.00 -9.76 -0.76
N SER A 106 -5.74 -8.96 -1.53
CA SER A 106 -5.91 -7.53 -1.33
C SER A 106 -7.37 -7.16 -1.52
N VAL A 107 -7.98 -6.63 -0.47
CA VAL A 107 -9.42 -6.33 -0.43
C VAL A 107 -9.67 -4.91 -0.94
N ALA A 108 -10.51 -4.79 -1.97
CA ALA A 108 -11.12 -3.53 -2.38
C ALA A 108 -12.49 -3.39 -1.70
N TYR A 109 -12.70 -2.34 -0.93
CA TYR A 109 -13.96 -2.03 -0.29
C TYR A 109 -14.74 -0.98 -1.09
N ASP A 110 -16.08 -1.03 -1.01
CA ASP A 110 -16.94 -0.05 -1.64
C ASP A 110 -16.95 1.31 -0.91
N MET A 111 -17.45 2.35 -1.57
CA MET A 111 -17.47 3.70 -1.00
C MET A 111 -18.22 3.79 0.33
N PRO A 112 -19.40 3.17 0.53
CA PRO A 112 -20.04 3.17 1.84
C PRO A 112 -19.13 2.60 2.94
N THR A 113 -18.49 1.45 2.71
CA THR A 113 -17.55 0.86 3.66
C THR A 113 -16.34 1.78 3.94
N LEU A 114 -15.74 2.39 2.89
CA LEU A 114 -14.61 3.32 3.02
C LEU A 114 -14.97 4.55 3.86
N MET A 115 -16.20 5.04 3.72
CA MET A 115 -16.71 6.22 4.44
C MET A 115 -17.36 5.88 5.79
N GLY A 116 -17.41 4.59 6.18
CA GLY A 116 -17.97 4.15 7.44
C GLY A 116 -19.50 4.19 7.52
N TYR A 117 -20.17 4.02 6.38
CA TYR A 117 -21.62 3.93 6.28
C TYR A 117 -22.10 2.50 6.12
N ASP A 118 -23.23 2.19 6.74
CA ASP A 118 -23.95 0.95 6.47
C ASP A 118 -24.67 1.03 5.10
N PRO A 119 -24.94 -0.10 4.41
CA PRO A 119 -25.54 -0.10 3.07
C PRO A 119 -26.94 0.50 2.99
N ASP A 120 -27.66 0.62 4.10
CA ASP A 120 -28.99 1.26 4.18
C ASP A 120 -28.93 2.77 4.49
N HIS A 121 -27.73 3.33 4.63
CA HIS A 121 -27.56 4.77 4.84
C HIS A 121 -27.96 5.57 3.57
N PRO A 122 -28.61 6.73 3.69
CA PRO A 122 -29.05 7.49 2.51
C PRO A 122 -27.93 7.84 1.51
N TRP A 123 -26.71 8.03 1.97
CA TRP A 123 -25.55 8.32 1.10
C TRP A 123 -24.89 7.06 0.50
N ALA A 124 -25.29 5.87 0.94
CA ALA A 124 -24.82 4.62 0.36
C ALA A 124 -25.60 4.21 -0.91
N LYS A 125 -26.77 4.83 -1.13
CA LYS A 125 -27.67 4.47 -2.23
C LYS A 125 -26.98 4.59 -3.59
N GLY A 126 -26.95 3.49 -4.33
CA GLY A 126 -26.35 3.40 -5.66
C GLY A 126 -24.83 3.18 -5.67
N GLU A 127 -24.18 3.17 -4.49
CA GLU A 127 -22.73 2.99 -4.36
C GLU A 127 -22.35 1.61 -3.77
N VAL A 128 -23.30 0.89 -3.20
CA VAL A 128 -23.07 -0.40 -2.56
C VAL A 128 -22.56 -1.44 -3.56
N GLY A 129 -21.36 -1.96 -3.31
CA GLY A 129 -20.72 -2.99 -4.14
C GLY A 129 -20.13 -2.49 -5.46
N LYS A 130 -20.23 -1.20 -5.82
CA LYS A 130 -19.87 -0.68 -7.17
C LYS A 130 -18.36 -0.62 -7.42
N CYS A 131 -17.55 -0.11 -6.48
CA CYS A 131 -16.09 0.02 -6.64
C CYS A 131 -15.29 -0.92 -5.74
N GLY A 132 -15.98 -1.78 -4.99
CA GLY A 132 -15.40 -2.72 -4.05
C GLY A 132 -16.47 -3.57 -3.39
N VAL A 133 -16.08 -4.41 -2.44
CA VAL A 133 -17.00 -5.25 -1.67
C VAL A 133 -17.62 -4.46 -0.51
N SER A 134 -18.92 -4.62 -0.31
CA SER A 134 -19.61 -4.05 0.83
C SER A 134 -19.41 -4.90 2.09
N VAL A 135 -18.93 -4.28 3.18
CA VAL A 135 -18.72 -4.94 4.48
C VAL A 135 -19.19 -4.03 5.61
N ALA A 136 -20.35 -4.30 6.16
CA ALA A 136 -20.94 -3.52 7.24
C ALA A 136 -20.88 -4.22 8.59
N SER A 137 -20.55 -5.52 8.65
CA SER A 137 -20.57 -6.31 9.87
C SER A 137 -19.60 -7.48 9.86
N ILE A 138 -19.44 -8.13 11.01
CA ILE A 138 -18.67 -9.39 11.11
C ILE A 138 -19.23 -10.48 10.19
N LYS A 139 -20.55 -10.49 9.91
CA LYS A 139 -21.18 -11.50 9.03
C LYS A 139 -20.71 -11.38 7.59
N ASP A 140 -20.56 -10.15 7.10
CA ASP A 140 -20.03 -9.89 5.78
C ASP A 140 -18.56 -10.32 5.70
N MET A 141 -17.78 -10.04 6.75
CA MET A 141 -16.37 -10.43 6.85
C MET A 141 -16.21 -11.96 6.93
N GLU A 142 -17.10 -12.68 7.67
CA GLU A 142 -17.15 -14.14 7.70
C GLU A 142 -17.38 -14.72 6.30
N GLN A 143 -18.32 -14.15 5.55
CA GLN A 143 -18.65 -14.60 4.20
C GLN A 143 -17.54 -14.27 3.20
N LEU A 144 -16.91 -13.10 3.32
CA LEU A 144 -15.79 -12.68 2.49
C LEU A 144 -14.60 -13.64 2.56
N PHE A 145 -14.29 -14.17 3.76
CA PHE A 145 -13.18 -15.10 3.99
C PHE A 145 -13.60 -16.55 4.20
N LYS A 146 -14.81 -16.90 3.78
CA LYS A 146 -15.30 -18.27 3.86
C LYS A 146 -14.37 -19.24 3.11
N ASP A 147 -14.01 -20.32 3.79
CA ASP A 147 -13.13 -21.39 3.27
C ASP A 147 -11.73 -20.91 2.86
N ILE A 148 -11.28 -19.76 3.38
CA ILE A 148 -9.92 -19.24 3.23
C ILE A 148 -9.20 -19.32 4.58
N ASP A 149 -8.08 -20.05 4.64
CA ASP A 149 -7.23 -20.16 5.84
C ASP A 149 -6.50 -18.85 6.12
N LEU A 150 -6.98 -18.04 7.06
CA LEU A 150 -6.36 -16.77 7.46
C LEU A 150 -5.00 -16.94 8.13
N GLY A 151 -4.69 -18.12 8.70
CA GLY A 151 -3.36 -18.44 9.24
C GLY A 151 -2.34 -18.75 8.14
N GLY A 152 -2.79 -19.23 6.98
CA GLY A 152 -1.96 -19.65 5.85
C GLY A 152 -1.62 -18.55 4.85
N ILE A 153 -2.46 -17.50 4.74
CA ILE A 153 -2.34 -16.46 3.73
C ILE A 153 -2.08 -15.07 4.34
N SER A 154 -1.50 -14.17 3.53
CA SER A 154 -1.36 -12.76 3.89
C SER A 154 -2.48 -11.94 3.24
N VAL A 155 -3.24 -11.19 4.04
CA VAL A 155 -4.34 -10.35 3.57
C VAL A 155 -3.99 -8.87 3.73
N SER A 156 -4.07 -8.11 2.64
CA SER A 156 -4.01 -6.64 2.66
C SER A 156 -5.42 -6.08 2.60
N GLN A 157 -5.70 -5.06 3.40
CA GLN A 157 -6.99 -4.38 3.42
C GLN A 157 -6.78 -2.91 3.11
N THR A 158 -7.37 -2.44 2.02
CA THR A 158 -7.23 -1.04 1.58
C THR A 158 -8.32 -0.19 2.22
N ILE A 159 -8.14 0.11 3.47
CA ILE A 159 -9.10 0.82 4.31
C ILE A 159 -8.36 1.80 5.22
N ASN A 160 -8.91 3.00 5.43
CA ASN A 160 -8.29 4.09 6.17
C ASN A 160 -9.17 4.58 7.33
N GLY A 161 -10.15 5.43 7.11
CA GLY A 161 -10.98 5.97 8.17
C GLY A 161 -11.53 4.91 9.14
N PRO A 162 -12.24 3.87 8.67
CA PRO A 162 -12.79 2.81 9.52
C PRO A 162 -11.85 1.59 9.66
N ALA A 163 -10.54 1.72 9.39
CA ALA A 163 -9.59 0.60 9.41
C ALA A 163 -9.59 -0.19 10.72
N MET A 164 -9.73 0.48 11.86
CA MET A 164 -9.78 -0.15 13.18
C MET A 164 -11.01 -1.08 13.31
N ILE A 165 -12.14 -0.68 12.73
CA ILE A 165 -13.39 -1.46 12.79
C ILE A 165 -13.27 -2.72 11.92
N LEU A 166 -12.76 -2.57 10.68
CA LEU A 166 -12.55 -3.73 9.80
C LEU A 166 -11.47 -4.69 10.34
N LEU A 167 -10.44 -4.17 11.02
CA LEU A 167 -9.49 -5.03 11.72
C LEU A 167 -10.18 -5.81 12.84
N ALA A 168 -11.10 -5.21 13.58
CA ALA A 168 -11.85 -5.88 14.63
C ALA A 168 -12.76 -6.99 14.06
N PHE A 169 -13.44 -6.75 12.93
CA PHE A 169 -14.21 -7.80 12.23
C PHE A 169 -13.28 -8.94 11.77
N TYR A 170 -12.12 -8.60 11.18
CA TYR A 170 -11.15 -9.58 10.73
C TYR A 170 -10.57 -10.43 11.87
N ILE A 171 -10.25 -9.81 13.02
CA ILE A 171 -9.81 -10.50 14.24
C ILE A 171 -10.88 -11.47 14.72
N ALA A 172 -12.14 -11.03 14.81
CA ALA A 172 -13.23 -11.87 15.28
C ALA A 172 -13.48 -13.08 14.36
N VAL A 173 -13.34 -12.89 13.03
CA VAL A 173 -13.41 -14.01 12.05
C VAL A 173 -12.24 -14.96 12.23
N ALA A 174 -11.02 -14.46 12.40
CA ALA A 174 -9.84 -15.30 12.63
C ALA A 174 -9.97 -16.15 13.92
N GLU A 175 -10.47 -15.55 14.99
CA GLU A 175 -10.77 -16.28 16.24
C GLU A 175 -11.81 -17.38 16.02
N ASN A 176 -12.89 -17.10 15.25
CA ASN A 176 -13.90 -18.09 14.89
C ASN A 176 -13.32 -19.24 14.05
N GLN A 177 -12.28 -18.98 13.25
CA GLN A 177 -11.51 -20.02 12.53
C GLN A 177 -10.50 -20.74 13.43
N GLY A 178 -10.33 -20.33 14.69
CA GLY A 178 -9.31 -20.89 15.59
C GLY A 178 -7.87 -20.45 15.27
N VAL A 179 -7.70 -19.37 14.52
CA VAL A 179 -6.37 -18.84 14.16
C VAL A 179 -5.88 -17.91 15.27
N PRO A 180 -4.73 -18.20 15.91
CA PRO A 180 -4.13 -17.30 16.90
C PRO A 180 -3.75 -15.95 16.26
N LEU A 181 -4.01 -14.82 16.94
CA LEU A 181 -3.71 -13.48 16.44
C LEU A 181 -2.23 -13.31 16.07
N ALA A 182 -1.33 -13.94 16.83
CA ALA A 182 0.10 -13.92 16.57
C ALA A 182 0.51 -14.56 15.23
N ASN A 183 -0.35 -15.39 14.62
CA ASN A 183 -0.11 -16.04 13.34
C ASN A 183 -0.67 -15.23 12.16
N LEU A 184 -1.53 -14.24 12.41
CA LEU A 184 -2.10 -13.42 11.36
C LEU A 184 -1.02 -12.60 10.67
N ARG A 185 -1.01 -12.68 9.34
CA ARG A 185 -0.11 -11.95 8.46
C ARG A 185 -0.91 -11.11 7.49
N GLY A 186 -0.64 -9.83 7.48
CA GLY A 186 -1.39 -8.93 6.64
C GLY A 186 -0.87 -7.51 6.74
N THR A 187 -1.64 -6.62 6.14
CA THR A 187 -1.38 -5.18 6.14
C THR A 187 -2.70 -4.45 6.10
N LEU A 188 -2.88 -3.45 6.96
CA LEU A 188 -3.89 -2.42 6.76
C LEU A 188 -3.26 -1.25 6.01
N GLN A 189 -4.00 -0.60 5.14
CA GLN A 189 -3.54 0.68 4.58
C GLN A 189 -3.47 1.72 5.70
N ASN A 190 -4.57 2.01 6.37
CA ASN A 190 -4.61 2.77 7.62
C ASN A 190 -3.81 4.08 7.59
N ASP A 191 -3.68 4.69 6.41
CA ASP A 191 -2.95 5.94 6.18
C ASP A 191 -3.93 7.09 6.06
N ILE A 192 -4.21 7.75 7.18
CA ILE A 192 -5.18 8.85 7.21
C ILE A 192 -4.59 10.16 6.69
N LEU A 193 -3.27 10.39 6.79
CA LEU A 193 -2.67 11.63 6.33
C LEU A 193 -2.81 11.79 4.83
N LYS A 194 -2.60 10.70 4.05
CA LYS A 194 -2.82 10.76 2.60
C LYS A 194 -4.29 10.97 2.22
N GLU A 195 -5.26 10.63 3.12
CA GLU A 195 -6.65 10.95 2.90
C GLU A 195 -6.89 12.46 2.92
N PHE A 196 -6.32 13.15 3.90
CA PHE A 196 -6.39 14.61 3.95
C PHE A 196 -5.63 15.28 2.80
N ILE A 197 -4.56 14.65 2.32
CA ILE A 197 -3.72 15.17 1.23
C ILE A 197 -4.39 14.97 -0.14
N ALA A 198 -4.81 13.75 -0.49
CA ALA A 198 -5.15 13.36 -1.86
C ALA A 198 -6.49 12.65 -2.04
N GLN A 199 -6.76 11.54 -1.31
CA GLN A 199 -7.88 10.65 -1.62
C GLN A 199 -9.24 11.13 -1.08
N LYS A 200 -9.25 11.87 0.04
CA LYS A 200 -10.44 12.53 0.61
C LYS A 200 -11.46 11.62 1.31
N GLU A 201 -11.06 10.42 1.72
CA GLU A 201 -11.90 9.44 2.42
C GLU A 201 -11.67 9.48 3.94
N TRP A 202 -11.87 10.63 4.58
CA TRP A 202 -11.76 10.79 6.04
C TRP A 202 -13.11 10.69 6.74
N ILE A 203 -13.08 10.35 8.03
CA ILE A 203 -14.26 10.31 8.90
C ILE A 203 -14.11 11.30 10.06
N PHE A 204 -12.95 11.28 10.75
CA PHE A 204 -12.67 12.05 11.95
C PHE A 204 -11.66 13.17 11.68
N PRO A 205 -11.56 14.19 12.55
CA PRO A 205 -10.50 15.20 12.47
C PRO A 205 -9.09 14.60 12.56
N PRO A 206 -8.04 15.33 12.11
CA PRO A 206 -6.67 14.81 12.05
C PRO A 206 -6.15 14.26 13.40
N GLN A 207 -6.34 14.98 14.50
CA GLN A 207 -5.81 14.56 15.80
C GLN A 207 -6.45 13.27 16.35
N PRO A 208 -7.80 13.12 16.41
CA PRO A 208 -8.42 11.84 16.73
C PRO A 208 -8.02 10.70 15.80
N SER A 209 -7.88 10.97 14.50
CA SER A 209 -7.43 9.98 13.52
C SER A 209 -6.02 9.48 13.83
N MET A 210 -5.10 10.35 14.21
CA MET A 210 -3.74 9.96 14.63
C MET A 210 -3.75 9.12 15.90
N ARG A 211 -4.64 9.42 16.86
CA ARG A 211 -4.84 8.59 18.06
C ARG A 211 -5.31 7.17 17.70
N ILE A 212 -6.31 7.05 16.83
CA ILE A 212 -6.82 5.75 16.36
C ILE A 212 -5.68 4.89 15.79
N ILE A 213 -4.84 5.47 14.95
CA ILE A 213 -3.69 4.78 14.35
C ILE A 213 -2.68 4.35 15.41
N THR A 214 -2.38 5.22 16.37
CA THR A 214 -1.43 4.94 17.46
C THR A 214 -1.94 3.82 18.37
N ASP A 215 -3.24 3.82 18.70
CA ASP A 215 -3.89 2.77 19.47
C ASP A 215 -3.83 1.40 18.74
N MET A 216 -4.02 1.40 17.42
CA MET A 216 -3.86 0.18 16.59
C MET A 216 -2.41 -0.30 16.57
N MET A 217 -1.44 0.62 16.44
CA MET A 217 -0.02 0.27 16.51
C MET A 217 0.35 -0.38 17.85
N ALA A 218 -0.12 0.19 18.96
CA ALA A 218 0.10 -0.36 20.29
C ALA A 218 -0.49 -1.77 20.42
N PHE A 219 -1.78 -1.94 20.08
CA PHE A 219 -2.47 -3.23 20.14
C PHE A 219 -1.78 -4.30 19.26
N CYS A 220 -1.48 -3.97 18.01
CA CYS A 220 -0.88 -4.94 17.09
C CYS A 220 0.57 -5.28 17.47
N SER A 221 1.33 -4.34 18.04
CA SER A 221 2.69 -4.62 18.52
C SER A 221 2.72 -5.70 19.60
N GLU A 222 1.68 -5.74 20.44
CA GLU A 222 1.54 -6.70 21.52
C GLU A 222 0.93 -8.04 21.05
N HIS A 223 -0.15 -7.98 20.27
CA HIS A 223 -0.98 -9.16 19.98
C HIS A 223 -0.79 -9.75 18.58
N MET A 224 -0.32 -8.97 17.59
CA MET A 224 -0.22 -9.34 16.18
C MET A 224 1.18 -9.06 15.60
N PRO A 225 2.25 -9.69 16.11
CA PRO A 225 3.64 -9.32 15.80
C PRO A 225 4.04 -9.54 14.34
N GLN A 226 3.22 -10.21 13.53
CA GLN A 226 3.45 -10.43 12.10
C GLN A 226 2.60 -9.55 11.19
N PHE A 227 1.73 -8.70 11.76
CA PHE A 227 0.82 -7.84 11.03
C PHE A 227 1.42 -6.43 10.82
N ASN A 228 1.30 -5.88 9.63
CA ASN A 228 1.71 -4.51 9.34
C ASN A 228 0.53 -3.58 9.62
N THR A 229 0.69 -2.68 10.58
CA THR A 229 -0.38 -1.82 11.08
C THR A 229 -0.73 -0.69 10.15
N ILE A 230 0.21 -0.32 9.26
CA ILE A 230 0.03 0.77 8.32
C ILE A 230 0.80 0.48 7.02
N SER A 231 0.25 0.93 5.90
CA SER A 231 0.91 1.03 4.60
C SER A 231 0.88 2.47 4.15
N ILE A 232 1.94 3.21 4.44
CA ILE A 232 2.07 4.64 4.16
C ILE A 232 2.10 4.84 2.65
N SER A 233 1.13 5.60 2.13
CA SER A 233 0.69 5.47 0.74
C SER A 233 0.96 6.71 -0.10
N GLY A 234 1.99 6.65 -0.94
CA GLY A 234 2.24 7.61 -2.02
C GLY A 234 1.41 7.36 -3.28
N TYR A 235 0.88 6.14 -3.45
CA TYR A 235 0.11 5.76 -4.63
C TYR A 235 -0.99 6.78 -4.96
N HIS A 236 -1.83 7.12 -3.99
CA HIS A 236 -2.97 8.04 -4.18
C HIS A 236 -2.51 9.48 -4.45
N ILE A 237 -1.40 9.90 -3.85
CA ILE A 237 -0.77 11.20 -4.10
C ILE A 237 -0.31 11.29 -5.56
N ARG A 238 0.28 10.22 -6.09
CA ARG A 238 0.72 10.15 -7.49
C ARG A 238 -0.47 10.09 -8.46
N GLU A 239 -1.51 9.30 -8.13
CA GLU A 239 -2.75 9.20 -8.91
C GLU A 239 -3.49 10.56 -8.98
N ALA A 240 -3.39 11.38 -7.94
CA ALA A 240 -3.93 12.74 -7.92
C ALA A 240 -3.15 13.74 -8.79
N GLY A 241 -2.01 13.34 -9.38
CA GLY A 241 -1.24 14.12 -10.34
C GLY A 241 0.07 14.72 -9.83
N SER A 242 0.57 14.28 -8.66
CA SER A 242 1.90 14.71 -8.18
C SER A 242 3.03 14.20 -9.07
N THR A 243 4.20 14.83 -8.97
CA THR A 243 5.45 14.30 -9.55
C THR A 243 5.96 13.09 -8.75
N ALA A 244 6.91 12.35 -9.30
CA ALA A 244 7.55 11.24 -8.58
C ALA A 244 8.34 11.73 -7.35
N ALA A 245 8.95 12.89 -7.41
CA ALA A 245 9.66 13.50 -6.29
C ALA A 245 8.70 13.96 -5.18
N GLN A 246 7.54 14.52 -5.54
CA GLN A 246 6.48 14.87 -4.59
C GLN A 246 5.88 13.61 -3.93
N GLU A 247 5.58 12.57 -4.73
CA GLU A 247 5.13 11.29 -4.18
C GLU A 247 6.13 10.76 -3.14
N LEU A 248 7.40 10.71 -3.50
CA LEU A 248 8.47 10.26 -2.61
C LEU A 248 8.51 11.07 -1.30
N ALA A 249 8.55 12.40 -1.43
CA ALA A 249 8.70 13.31 -0.30
C ALA A 249 7.48 13.28 0.62
N PHE A 250 6.28 13.41 0.08
CA PHE A 250 5.05 13.48 0.87
C PHE A 250 4.77 12.16 1.59
N THR A 251 4.99 11.02 0.90
CA THR A 251 4.88 9.69 1.53
C THR A 251 5.84 9.51 2.69
N LEU A 252 7.10 9.91 2.52
CA LEU A 252 8.09 9.75 3.59
C LEU A 252 7.83 10.75 4.73
N ALA A 253 7.36 11.97 4.44
CA ALA A 253 6.94 12.94 5.46
C ALA A 253 5.79 12.40 6.31
N ASP A 254 4.77 11.80 5.69
CA ASP A 254 3.69 11.11 6.40
C ASP A 254 4.24 9.99 7.28
N GLY A 255 5.17 9.20 6.75
CA GLY A 255 5.86 8.16 7.52
C GLY A 255 6.59 8.69 8.75
N PHE A 256 7.28 9.81 8.62
CA PHE A 256 7.95 10.46 9.74
C PHE A 256 6.95 11.01 10.77
N ALA A 257 5.84 11.59 10.31
CA ALA A 257 4.78 12.06 11.20
C ALA A 257 4.17 10.92 12.03
N TYR A 258 3.91 9.76 11.42
CA TYR A 258 3.44 8.57 12.16
C TYR A 258 4.46 8.07 13.19
N VAL A 259 5.75 8.07 12.86
CA VAL A 259 6.81 7.70 13.81
C VAL A 259 6.84 8.68 14.99
N GLU A 260 6.80 9.97 14.72
CA GLU A 260 6.83 11.02 15.75
C GLU A 260 5.61 10.95 16.68
N HIS A 261 4.40 10.72 16.14
CA HIS A 261 3.19 10.56 16.95
C HIS A 261 3.21 9.31 17.83
N ALA A 262 3.66 8.16 17.27
CA ALA A 262 3.77 6.93 18.03
C ALA A 262 4.79 7.05 19.17
N MET A 263 5.95 7.69 18.93
CA MET A 263 6.96 7.96 19.96
C MET A 263 6.43 8.94 21.03
N ALA A 264 5.71 9.99 20.62
CA ALA A 264 5.10 10.95 21.55
C ALA A 264 4.03 10.30 22.43
N ALA A 265 3.35 9.26 21.94
CA ALA A 265 2.43 8.42 22.72
C ALA A 265 3.14 7.41 23.64
N GLY A 266 4.48 7.39 23.65
CA GLY A 266 5.29 6.55 24.55
C GLY A 266 5.64 5.17 23.99
N LEU A 267 5.38 4.88 22.69
CA LEU A 267 5.78 3.62 22.09
C LEU A 267 7.28 3.61 21.78
N ASP A 268 7.94 2.49 22.09
CA ASP A 268 9.33 2.26 21.66
C ASP A 268 9.40 2.10 20.15
N ILE A 269 10.26 2.89 19.50
CA ILE A 269 10.40 2.90 18.04
C ILE A 269 10.70 1.51 17.46
N ASP A 270 11.51 0.72 18.13
CA ASP A 270 11.91 -0.62 17.67
C ASP A 270 10.81 -1.68 17.89
N SER A 271 9.73 -1.34 18.62
CA SER A 271 8.56 -2.21 18.78
C SER A 271 7.60 -2.13 17.58
N PHE A 272 7.39 -0.94 17.00
CA PHE A 272 6.42 -0.74 15.91
C PHE A 272 7.05 -0.51 14.52
N ALA A 273 8.17 0.21 14.44
CA ALA A 273 8.77 0.59 13.16
C ALA A 273 9.15 -0.62 12.26
N PRO A 274 9.54 -1.80 12.78
CA PRO A 274 9.74 -2.99 11.95
C PRO A 274 8.47 -3.45 11.19
N ARG A 275 7.29 -2.93 11.54
CA ARG A 275 5.99 -3.26 10.94
C ARG A 275 5.39 -2.14 10.09
N LEU A 276 6.05 -1.00 10.02
CA LEU A 276 5.70 0.01 9.03
C LEU A 276 6.01 -0.52 7.63
N SER A 277 5.08 -0.32 6.74
CA SER A 277 5.23 -0.62 5.30
C SER A 277 4.80 0.57 4.48
N PHE A 278 5.09 0.53 3.19
CA PHE A 278 4.82 1.63 2.28
C PHE A 278 4.06 1.12 1.05
N PHE A 279 3.40 2.05 0.39
CA PHE A 279 2.69 1.79 -0.85
C PHE A 279 3.03 2.89 -1.86
N PHE A 280 3.71 2.54 -2.93
CA PHE A 280 4.11 3.45 -3.99
C PHE A 280 3.43 3.14 -5.31
N ASN A 281 3.23 4.19 -6.10
CA ASN A 281 2.86 4.08 -7.50
C ASN A 281 4.06 3.60 -8.34
N SER A 282 3.78 2.98 -9.48
CA SER A 282 4.76 2.71 -10.53
C SER A 282 4.24 3.28 -11.84
N HIS A 283 4.76 4.42 -12.26
CA HIS A 283 4.35 5.16 -13.44
C HIS A 283 5.20 4.79 -14.68
N LEU A 284 5.02 5.48 -15.79
CA LEU A 284 5.64 5.15 -17.08
C LEU A 284 7.08 5.63 -17.25
N ASP A 285 7.54 6.64 -16.49
CA ASP A 285 8.95 7.02 -16.54
C ASP A 285 9.81 5.97 -15.82
N PHE A 286 10.25 5.01 -16.62
CA PHE A 286 10.82 3.74 -16.16
C PHE A 286 12.00 3.90 -15.20
N PHE A 287 12.96 4.76 -15.54
CA PHE A 287 14.16 4.96 -14.73
C PHE A 287 13.91 5.86 -13.53
N GLU A 288 13.03 6.85 -13.67
CA GLU A 288 12.62 7.72 -12.58
C GLU A 288 11.95 6.91 -11.45
N GLU A 289 11.06 5.99 -11.80
CA GLU A 289 10.40 5.11 -10.82
C GLU A 289 11.40 4.20 -10.10
N ILE A 290 12.35 3.61 -10.80
CA ILE A 290 13.42 2.80 -10.19
C ILE A 290 14.25 3.64 -9.21
N ALA A 291 14.64 4.85 -9.62
CA ALA A 291 15.41 5.79 -8.80
C ALA A 291 14.63 6.22 -7.54
N LYS A 292 13.33 6.50 -7.68
CA LYS A 292 12.43 6.83 -6.58
C LYS A 292 12.45 5.76 -5.48
N TYR A 293 12.30 4.49 -5.82
CA TYR A 293 12.33 3.41 -4.82
C TYR A 293 13.69 3.23 -4.16
N ARG A 294 14.76 3.45 -4.90
CA ARG A 294 16.14 3.39 -4.40
C ARG A 294 16.38 4.53 -3.39
N ALA A 295 15.97 5.75 -3.75
CA ALA A 295 16.04 6.93 -2.88
C ALA A 295 15.16 6.75 -1.63
N ALA A 296 13.94 6.24 -1.76
CA ALA A 296 13.03 6.00 -0.64
C ALA A 296 13.68 5.12 0.44
N ARG A 297 14.29 3.99 0.06
CA ARG A 297 14.98 3.11 1.01
C ARG A 297 16.14 3.80 1.71
N ARG A 298 16.94 4.57 0.95
CA ARG A 298 18.13 5.26 1.46
C ARG A 298 17.76 6.38 2.44
N ILE A 299 16.79 7.22 2.10
CA ILE A 299 16.30 8.31 2.95
C ILE A 299 15.72 7.73 4.24
N TRP A 300 14.81 6.76 4.13
CA TRP A 300 14.18 6.13 5.29
C TRP A 300 15.22 5.54 6.25
N ALA A 301 16.16 4.75 5.73
CA ALA A 301 17.19 4.14 6.55
C ALA A 301 18.06 5.16 7.30
N LYS A 302 18.47 6.23 6.62
CA LYS A 302 19.26 7.32 7.22
C LYS A 302 18.46 8.03 8.32
N ARG A 303 17.21 8.41 8.06
CA ARG A 303 16.36 9.12 9.02
C ARG A 303 16.04 8.27 10.24
N MET A 304 15.60 7.02 10.06
CA MET A 304 15.28 6.11 11.16
C MET A 304 16.46 5.88 12.08
N LYS A 305 17.64 5.66 11.53
CA LYS A 305 18.85 5.42 12.28
C LYS A 305 19.40 6.69 12.95
N ASN A 306 19.50 7.80 12.22
CA ASN A 306 20.27 8.97 12.65
C ASN A 306 19.40 10.04 13.33
N LYS A 307 18.17 10.28 12.86
CA LYS A 307 17.24 11.27 13.44
C LYS A 307 16.43 10.65 14.60
N TYR A 308 15.85 9.47 14.38
CA TYR A 308 14.93 8.86 15.35
C TYR A 308 15.59 7.86 16.30
N GLY A 309 16.87 7.52 16.10
CA GLY A 309 17.65 6.71 17.03
C GLY A 309 17.24 5.24 17.11
N ALA A 310 16.54 4.71 16.08
CA ALA A 310 16.21 3.29 16.03
C ALA A 310 17.48 2.43 16.01
N ASN A 311 17.53 1.40 16.83
CA ASN A 311 18.69 0.51 16.97
C ASN A 311 18.51 -0.82 16.23
N ASN A 312 17.25 -1.23 15.98
CA ASN A 312 16.96 -2.47 15.27
C ASN A 312 17.10 -2.25 13.75
N PRO A 313 17.98 -2.99 13.05
CA PRO A 313 18.11 -2.89 11.60
C PRO A 313 16.81 -3.15 10.82
N ARG A 314 15.82 -3.85 11.41
CA ARG A 314 14.52 -4.05 10.78
C ARG A 314 13.71 -2.75 10.72
N SER A 315 13.90 -1.83 11.66
CA SER A 315 13.26 -0.50 11.69
C SER A 315 13.78 0.42 10.59
N TRP A 316 15.01 0.19 10.08
CA TRP A 316 15.61 0.99 9.01
C TRP A 316 15.20 0.54 7.60
N LYS A 317 14.53 -0.62 7.48
CA LYS A 317 14.15 -1.21 6.19
C LYS A 317 12.81 -0.67 5.71
N LEU A 318 12.82 0.10 4.63
CA LEU A 318 11.61 0.46 3.92
C LEU A 318 11.19 -0.70 3.01
N ARG A 319 10.08 -1.34 3.35
CA ARG A 319 9.43 -2.40 2.55
C ARG A 319 8.16 -1.82 1.96
N PHE A 320 7.93 -2.07 0.70
CA PHE A 320 6.80 -1.47 0.02
C PHE A 320 6.05 -2.43 -0.89
N HIS A 321 4.78 -2.16 -1.03
CA HIS A 321 3.91 -2.59 -2.11
C HIS A 321 4.04 -1.59 -3.26
N ALA A 322 4.04 -2.06 -4.50
CA ALA A 322 3.88 -1.20 -5.67
C ALA A 322 2.60 -1.57 -6.41
N GLN A 323 1.94 -0.56 -6.95
CA GLN A 323 0.85 -0.71 -7.91
C GLN A 323 1.18 0.10 -9.15
N THR A 324 0.90 -0.47 -10.32
CA THR A 324 1.03 0.23 -11.59
C THR A 324 0.05 1.42 -11.65
N ALA A 325 0.44 2.50 -12.31
CA ALA A 325 -0.33 3.74 -12.34
C ALA A 325 -1.63 3.60 -13.13
N GLY A 326 -2.77 3.74 -12.46
CA GLY A 326 -4.10 3.80 -13.09
C GLY A 326 -4.26 5.04 -13.94
N CYS A 327 -3.82 6.20 -13.44
CA CYS A 327 -3.92 7.49 -14.13
C CYS A 327 -3.15 7.57 -15.46
N SER A 328 -2.27 6.62 -15.76
CA SER A 328 -1.52 6.53 -17.01
C SER A 328 -2.19 5.66 -18.07
N LEU A 329 -3.23 4.92 -17.70
CA LEU A 329 -3.97 4.05 -18.61
C LEU A 329 -5.02 4.87 -19.36
N THR A 330 -5.37 4.41 -20.56
CA THR A 330 -6.25 5.16 -21.47
C THR A 330 -7.49 4.34 -21.85
N ALA A 331 -8.61 5.02 -22.02
CA ALA A 331 -9.81 4.39 -22.57
C ALA A 331 -9.64 4.08 -24.07
N GLN A 332 -8.85 4.91 -24.77
CA GLN A 332 -8.50 4.71 -26.18
C GLN A 332 -7.51 3.59 -26.31
N GLN A 333 -7.72 2.69 -27.28
CA GLN A 333 -6.86 1.56 -27.57
C GLN A 333 -6.49 0.75 -26.32
N PRO A 334 -7.49 0.23 -25.57
CA PRO A 334 -7.31 -0.30 -24.21
C PRO A 334 -6.35 -1.50 -24.14
N GLU A 335 -6.16 -2.24 -25.25
CA GLU A 335 -5.19 -3.34 -25.31
C GLU A 335 -3.74 -2.86 -25.07
N ASN A 336 -3.41 -1.61 -25.45
CA ASN A 336 -2.10 -1.02 -25.18
C ASN A 336 -1.83 -0.86 -23.68
N ASN A 337 -2.87 -0.84 -22.84
CA ASN A 337 -2.72 -0.79 -21.38
C ASN A 337 -2.01 -2.03 -20.83
N VAL A 338 -2.10 -3.19 -21.50
CA VAL A 338 -1.33 -4.38 -21.12
C VAL A 338 0.18 -4.11 -21.20
N ALA A 339 0.63 -3.44 -22.27
CA ALA A 339 2.03 -3.07 -22.42
C ALA A 339 2.46 -2.01 -21.41
N ARG A 340 1.64 -0.95 -21.19
CA ARG A 340 1.90 0.10 -20.20
C ARG A 340 2.08 -0.52 -18.80
N THR A 341 1.13 -1.33 -18.38
CA THR A 341 1.18 -2.07 -17.11
C THR A 341 2.41 -2.97 -17.02
N GLY A 342 2.80 -3.62 -18.13
CA GLY A 342 4.00 -4.46 -18.20
C GLY A 342 5.29 -3.67 -17.92
N PHE A 343 5.46 -2.49 -18.53
CA PHE A 343 6.62 -1.62 -18.28
C PHE A 343 6.66 -1.08 -16.86
N GLN A 344 5.52 -0.66 -16.33
CA GLN A 344 5.39 -0.18 -14.96
C GLN A 344 5.71 -1.29 -13.94
N ALA A 345 5.16 -2.48 -14.14
CA ALA A 345 5.42 -3.63 -13.28
C ALA A 345 6.91 -4.02 -13.31
N LEU A 346 7.55 -3.94 -14.48
CA LEU A 346 8.98 -4.20 -14.63
C LEU A 346 9.83 -3.15 -13.87
N ALA A 347 9.44 -1.87 -13.92
CA ALA A 347 10.10 -0.81 -13.14
C ALA A 347 9.98 -1.07 -11.63
N ALA A 348 8.79 -1.45 -11.13
CA ALA A 348 8.59 -1.80 -9.73
C ALA A 348 9.46 -2.98 -9.29
N VAL A 349 9.58 -4.01 -10.13
CA VAL A 349 10.43 -5.20 -9.85
C VAL A 349 11.90 -4.81 -9.81
N LEU A 350 12.41 -4.08 -10.82
CA LEU A 350 13.79 -3.60 -10.84
C LEU A 350 14.05 -2.60 -9.71
N GLY A 351 13.03 -1.87 -9.27
CA GLY A 351 13.03 -1.03 -8.08
C GLY A 351 13.03 -1.78 -6.74
N GLY A 352 12.79 -3.10 -6.74
CA GLY A 352 12.93 -3.95 -5.56
C GLY A 352 11.70 -4.05 -4.67
N THR A 353 10.47 -4.01 -5.22
CA THR A 353 9.20 -4.14 -4.48
C THR A 353 9.05 -5.49 -3.77
N GLN A 354 8.32 -5.54 -2.64
CA GLN A 354 8.02 -6.77 -1.90
C GLN A 354 6.67 -7.37 -2.27
N SER A 355 5.74 -6.56 -2.79
CA SER A 355 4.48 -7.04 -3.36
C SER A 355 4.05 -6.13 -4.50
N LEU A 356 3.27 -6.67 -5.43
CA LEU A 356 2.90 -5.97 -6.65
C LEU A 356 1.44 -6.24 -7.01
N HIS A 357 0.74 -5.16 -7.36
CA HIS A 357 -0.50 -5.18 -8.14
C HIS A 357 -0.23 -4.67 -9.55
N THR A 358 -0.86 -5.28 -10.53
CA THR A 358 -0.88 -4.86 -11.93
C THR A 358 -2.30 -4.53 -12.33
N ASN A 359 -2.55 -3.30 -12.78
CA ASN A 359 -3.86 -2.87 -13.26
C ASN A 359 -4.24 -3.68 -14.51
N SER A 360 -5.52 -3.90 -14.68
CA SER A 360 -6.04 -4.58 -15.87
C SER A 360 -6.23 -3.62 -17.05
N MET A 361 -6.37 -4.16 -18.25
CA MET A 361 -6.49 -3.34 -19.46
C MET A 361 -7.79 -2.53 -19.51
N ASP A 362 -8.82 -2.96 -18.78
CA ASP A 362 -10.15 -2.34 -18.67
C ASP A 362 -10.31 -1.36 -17.51
N GLU A 363 -9.20 -1.07 -16.79
CA GLU A 363 -9.15 -0.22 -15.57
C GLU A 363 -9.83 1.15 -15.74
N THR A 364 -9.66 1.78 -16.89
CA THR A 364 -10.26 3.10 -17.19
C THR A 364 -11.73 3.05 -17.54
N LEU A 365 -12.30 1.89 -17.73
CA LEU A 365 -13.66 1.68 -18.22
C LEU A 365 -14.57 1.09 -17.15
N ALA A 366 -14.08 0.11 -16.38
CA ALA A 366 -14.85 -0.58 -15.35
C ALA A 366 -13.93 -1.36 -14.39
N LEU A 367 -14.52 -1.98 -13.37
CA LEU A 367 -13.81 -3.00 -12.57
C LEU A 367 -13.41 -4.19 -13.45
N PRO A 368 -12.29 -4.89 -13.12
CA PRO A 368 -11.73 -5.90 -13.99
C PRO A 368 -12.67 -7.07 -14.28
N THR A 369 -12.84 -7.41 -15.55
CA THR A 369 -13.38 -8.71 -15.95
C THR A 369 -12.45 -9.85 -15.50
N GLU A 370 -12.95 -11.08 -15.43
CA GLU A 370 -12.12 -12.23 -15.05
C GLU A 370 -10.93 -12.41 -16.00
N LYS A 371 -11.15 -12.23 -17.31
CA LYS A 371 -10.10 -12.33 -18.34
C LYS A 371 -9.05 -11.24 -18.18
N ALA A 372 -9.45 -10.00 -17.98
CA ALA A 372 -8.54 -8.87 -17.83
C ALA A 372 -7.71 -9.00 -16.52
N ALA A 373 -8.33 -9.41 -15.43
CA ALA A 373 -7.64 -9.70 -14.16
C ALA A 373 -6.63 -10.86 -14.31
N GLU A 374 -6.95 -11.89 -15.10
CA GLU A 374 -6.01 -12.98 -15.38
C GLU A 374 -4.81 -12.50 -16.19
N ILE A 375 -5.01 -11.70 -17.25
CA ILE A 375 -3.92 -11.11 -18.05
C ILE A 375 -3.00 -10.27 -17.15
N ALA A 376 -3.56 -9.44 -16.29
CA ALA A 376 -2.81 -8.64 -15.34
C ALA A 376 -1.95 -9.50 -14.38
N LEU A 377 -2.49 -10.62 -13.88
CA LEU A 377 -1.74 -11.57 -13.07
C LEU A 377 -0.64 -12.28 -13.88
N ARG A 378 -0.94 -12.69 -15.14
CA ARG A 378 0.05 -13.31 -16.04
C ARG A 378 1.21 -12.38 -16.34
N THR A 379 0.98 -11.07 -16.49
CA THR A 379 2.04 -10.06 -16.67
C THR A 379 3.10 -10.17 -15.56
N GLN A 380 2.69 -10.28 -14.30
CA GLN A 380 3.65 -10.49 -13.20
C GLN A 380 4.38 -11.83 -13.30
N GLN A 381 3.70 -12.88 -13.73
CA GLN A 381 4.31 -14.21 -13.88
C GLN A 381 5.32 -14.25 -15.03
N LEU A 382 5.04 -13.60 -16.16
CA LEU A 382 5.98 -13.43 -17.27
C LEU A 382 7.26 -12.71 -16.79
N ILE A 383 7.11 -11.60 -16.08
CA ILE A 383 8.26 -10.88 -15.51
C ILE A 383 9.06 -11.78 -14.56
N ALA A 384 8.39 -12.57 -13.71
CA ALA A 384 9.05 -13.39 -12.70
C ALA A 384 9.83 -14.57 -13.28
N PHE A 385 9.35 -15.17 -14.37
CA PHE A 385 9.84 -16.47 -14.84
C PHE A 385 10.49 -16.45 -16.25
N GLU A 386 10.17 -15.46 -17.08
CA GLU A 386 10.63 -15.46 -18.48
C GLU A 386 11.70 -14.39 -18.76
N THR A 387 11.71 -13.27 -18.01
CA THR A 387 12.61 -12.13 -18.32
C THR A 387 14.01 -12.23 -17.71
N GLY A 388 14.21 -13.10 -16.72
CA GLY A 388 15.47 -13.21 -15.99
C GLY A 388 15.77 -12.07 -15.00
N VAL A 389 14.94 -11.03 -14.90
CA VAL A 389 15.18 -9.85 -14.02
C VAL A 389 15.22 -10.20 -12.54
N ALA A 390 14.62 -11.32 -12.13
CA ALA A 390 14.62 -11.81 -10.76
C ALA A 390 15.89 -12.62 -10.40
N ASN A 391 16.81 -12.82 -11.33
CA ASN A 391 17.98 -13.68 -11.17
C ASN A 391 19.18 -12.95 -10.57
N VAL A 392 19.21 -11.62 -10.59
CA VAL A 392 20.28 -10.78 -10.05
C VAL A 392 19.68 -9.72 -9.13
N ALA A 393 20.31 -9.46 -7.99
CA ALA A 393 19.88 -8.36 -7.12
C ALA A 393 20.36 -7.02 -7.70
N ASP A 394 19.45 -6.03 -7.79
CA ASP A 394 19.72 -4.68 -8.26
C ASP A 394 20.61 -4.65 -9.52
N PRO A 395 20.16 -5.23 -10.64
CA PRO A 395 21.00 -5.37 -11.84
C PRO A 395 21.39 -4.05 -12.48
N LEU A 396 20.67 -2.95 -12.18
CA LEU A 396 20.96 -1.59 -12.66
C LEU A 396 21.90 -0.82 -11.71
N GLY A 397 22.24 -1.39 -10.56
CA GLY A 397 23.15 -0.76 -9.58
C GLY A 397 24.52 -0.49 -10.18
N GLY A 398 24.99 0.76 -10.06
CA GLY A 398 26.23 1.24 -10.70
C GLY A 398 26.03 1.82 -12.10
N SER A 399 24.81 1.81 -12.65
CA SER A 399 24.49 2.63 -13.82
C SER A 399 24.65 4.11 -13.46
N TRP A 400 25.51 4.81 -14.15
CA TRP A 400 25.76 6.23 -13.88
C TRP A 400 24.47 7.06 -13.94
N PHE A 401 23.58 6.74 -14.87
CA PHE A 401 22.30 7.42 -15.01
C PHE A 401 21.37 7.14 -13.82
N VAL A 402 21.19 5.86 -13.45
CA VAL A 402 20.30 5.48 -12.35
C VAL A 402 20.80 6.00 -11.01
N GLU A 403 22.12 5.96 -10.76
CA GLU A 403 22.69 6.50 -9.52
C GLU A 403 22.56 8.03 -9.44
N SER A 404 22.81 8.74 -10.55
CA SER A 404 22.61 10.18 -10.63
C SER A 404 21.15 10.57 -10.38
N LEU A 405 20.22 9.83 -10.98
CA LEU A 405 18.78 10.07 -10.80
C LEU A 405 18.33 9.73 -9.38
N THR A 406 18.90 8.69 -8.77
CA THR A 406 18.65 8.34 -7.34
C THR A 406 19.11 9.45 -6.40
N ASP A 407 20.30 10.03 -6.65
CA ASP A 407 20.83 11.17 -5.87
C ASP A 407 19.97 12.42 -6.07
N HIS A 408 19.49 12.66 -7.29
CA HIS A 408 18.58 13.77 -7.59
C HIS A 408 17.25 13.62 -6.84
N MET A 409 16.64 12.42 -6.83
CA MET A 409 15.40 12.15 -6.09
C MET A 409 15.56 12.38 -4.58
N GLU A 410 16.70 11.98 -3.99
CA GLU A 410 17.00 12.25 -2.58
C GLU A 410 17.07 13.76 -2.33
N MET A 411 17.76 14.50 -3.20
CA MET A 411 17.92 15.95 -3.08
C MET A 411 16.57 16.70 -3.19
N GLU A 412 15.72 16.33 -4.14
CA GLU A 412 14.41 16.97 -4.30
C GLU A 412 13.49 16.66 -3.09
N ALA A 413 13.52 15.43 -2.60
CA ALA A 413 12.73 15.07 -1.41
C ALA A 413 13.17 15.86 -0.15
N GLU A 414 14.48 16.08 0.03
CA GLU A 414 14.99 16.86 1.17
C GLU A 414 14.51 18.33 1.13
N LYS A 415 14.35 18.94 -0.05
CA LYS A 415 13.75 20.29 -0.17
C LYS A 415 12.32 20.32 0.34
N TYR A 416 11.49 19.36 -0.07
CA TYR A 416 10.11 19.25 0.40
C TYR A 416 10.04 19.00 1.91
N PHE A 417 10.95 18.20 2.48
CA PHE A 417 11.00 18.01 3.94
C PHE A 417 11.29 19.32 4.68
N GLU A 418 12.21 20.13 4.17
CA GLU A 418 12.51 21.45 4.76
C GLU A 418 11.29 22.38 4.68
N GLU A 419 10.59 22.42 3.57
CA GLU A 419 9.37 23.22 3.41
C GLU A 419 8.25 22.79 4.39
N ILE A 420 8.03 21.47 4.52
CA ILE A 420 7.04 20.91 5.44
C ILE A 420 7.42 21.23 6.91
N GLU A 421 8.70 21.09 7.28
CA GLU A 421 9.18 21.44 8.62
C GLU A 421 8.98 22.96 8.90
N ASN A 422 9.23 23.84 7.94
CA ASN A 422 9.01 25.28 8.05
C ASN A 422 7.51 25.65 8.20
N LEU A 423 6.60 24.83 7.69
CA LEU A 423 5.17 24.99 7.87
C LEU A 423 4.67 24.52 9.24
N GLY A 424 5.51 23.84 10.02
CA GLY A 424 5.21 23.31 11.34
C GLY A 424 4.92 21.80 11.34
N GLY A 425 5.26 21.10 10.26
CA GLY A 425 5.07 19.66 10.08
C GLY A 425 3.87 19.31 9.20
N VAL A 426 3.59 18.02 9.05
CA VAL A 426 2.62 17.48 8.08
C VAL A 426 1.18 17.97 8.39
N ILE A 427 0.71 17.86 9.62
CA ILE A 427 -0.68 18.26 9.97
C ILE A 427 -0.91 19.75 9.72
N PRO A 428 -0.07 20.69 10.21
CA PRO A 428 -0.19 22.10 9.86
C PRO A 428 -0.09 22.40 8.36
N ALA A 429 0.70 21.63 7.60
CA ALA A 429 0.80 21.78 6.16
C ALA A 429 -0.50 21.32 5.45
N ILE A 430 -1.14 20.25 5.93
CA ILE A 430 -2.47 19.80 5.48
C ILE A 430 -3.51 20.89 5.75
N GLU A 431 -3.58 21.41 6.96
CA GLU A 431 -4.54 22.45 7.36
C GLU A 431 -4.39 23.75 6.56
N LYS A 432 -3.17 24.06 6.11
CA LYS A 432 -2.87 25.19 5.22
C LYS A 432 -3.09 24.89 3.74
N GLY A 433 -3.47 23.66 3.37
CA GLY A 433 -3.68 23.23 1.99
C GLY A 433 -2.40 23.19 1.14
N TYR A 434 -1.23 23.04 1.76
CA TYR A 434 0.06 23.03 1.07
C TYR A 434 0.16 21.88 0.06
N PHE A 435 -0.04 20.66 0.50
CA PHE A 435 0.06 19.47 -0.34
C PHE A 435 -0.94 19.50 -1.50
N GLN A 436 -2.18 19.92 -1.22
CA GLN A 436 -3.24 19.99 -2.21
C GLN A 436 -2.89 20.96 -3.34
N ARG A 437 -2.28 22.13 -3.01
CA ARG A 437 -1.83 23.08 -4.03
C ARG A 437 -0.66 22.55 -4.84
N GLU A 438 0.34 21.96 -4.19
CA GLU A 438 1.50 21.38 -4.87
C GLU A 438 1.08 20.29 -5.88
N ILE A 439 0.16 19.39 -5.48
CA ILE A 439 -0.38 18.35 -6.36
C ILE A 439 -1.17 18.99 -7.52
N ALA A 440 -2.02 19.98 -7.25
CA ALA A 440 -2.82 20.63 -8.28
C ALA A 440 -1.96 21.36 -9.30
N TYR A 441 -0.88 22.03 -8.88
CA TYR A 441 0.07 22.66 -9.80
C TYR A 441 0.77 21.62 -10.68
N ALA A 442 1.29 20.55 -10.09
CA ALA A 442 1.96 19.48 -10.85
C ALA A 442 1.00 18.81 -11.86
N ALA A 443 -0.24 18.53 -11.46
CA ALA A 443 -1.27 17.97 -12.33
C ALA A 443 -1.61 18.92 -13.50
N SER A 444 -1.72 20.23 -13.22
CA SER A 444 -1.98 21.24 -14.25
C SER A 444 -0.83 21.35 -15.25
N GLU A 445 0.42 21.36 -14.78
CA GLU A 445 1.60 21.37 -15.66
C GLU A 445 1.69 20.10 -16.52
N TYR A 446 1.38 18.95 -15.93
CA TYR A 446 1.37 17.68 -16.66
C TYR A 446 0.31 17.69 -17.78
N GLN A 447 -0.91 18.15 -17.47
CA GLN A 447 -1.98 18.27 -18.47
C GLN A 447 -1.60 19.25 -19.57
N GLN A 448 -1.00 20.41 -19.23
CA GLN A 448 -0.56 21.39 -20.23
C GLN A 448 0.45 20.78 -21.22
N LYS A 449 1.40 19.99 -20.73
CA LYS A 449 2.38 19.30 -21.61
C LYS A 449 1.72 18.29 -22.55
N ILE A 450 0.61 17.66 -22.13
CA ILE A 450 -0.19 16.78 -22.99
C ILE A 450 -0.92 17.59 -24.05
N ASP A 451 -1.55 18.70 -23.66
CA ASP A 451 -2.32 19.56 -24.55
C ASP A 451 -1.42 20.21 -25.61
N ASP A 452 -0.22 20.64 -25.22
CA ASP A 452 0.79 21.21 -26.09
C ASP A 452 1.58 20.16 -26.90
N LYS A 453 1.28 18.87 -26.70
CA LYS A 453 1.99 17.73 -27.32
C LYS A 453 3.48 17.65 -27.01
N GLU A 454 3.94 18.26 -25.92
CA GLU A 454 5.29 18.03 -25.39
C GLU A 454 5.42 16.61 -24.82
N LEU A 455 4.34 16.09 -24.25
CA LEU A 455 4.20 14.69 -23.86
C LEU A 455 3.21 13.97 -24.77
N ILE A 456 3.67 12.86 -25.35
CA ILE A 456 2.82 12.04 -26.22
C ILE A 456 2.19 10.90 -25.41
N HIS A 457 0.86 10.86 -25.40
CA HIS A 457 0.05 9.73 -24.98
C HIS A 457 -0.48 9.02 -26.22
N VAL A 458 0.09 7.85 -26.51
CA VAL A 458 -0.25 7.04 -27.68
C VAL A 458 -1.74 6.68 -27.67
N GLY A 459 -2.43 7.02 -28.74
CA GLY A 459 -3.86 6.81 -28.91
C GLY A 459 -4.73 7.95 -28.38
N VAL A 460 -4.15 8.91 -27.62
CA VAL A 460 -4.90 10.03 -27.02
C VAL A 460 -4.61 11.34 -27.73
N ASN A 461 -3.38 11.82 -27.72
CA ASN A 461 -3.00 13.08 -28.37
C ASN A 461 -2.13 12.91 -29.62
N ASP A 462 -1.62 11.68 -29.86
CA ASP A 462 -0.99 11.25 -31.10
C ASP A 462 -1.28 9.77 -31.39
N PHE A 463 -1.03 9.30 -32.63
CA PHE A 463 -1.36 7.93 -33.08
C PHE A 463 -2.83 7.57 -32.84
N ILE A 464 -3.73 8.53 -33.05
CA ILE A 464 -5.17 8.41 -32.83
C ILE A 464 -5.79 7.53 -33.91
N LYS A 465 -6.77 6.73 -33.51
CA LYS A 465 -7.63 5.97 -34.43
C LYS A 465 -8.99 6.67 -34.48
N GLU A 466 -9.30 7.31 -35.62
CA GLU A 466 -10.47 8.24 -35.76
C GLU A 466 -11.83 7.54 -35.55
N ASP A 467 -11.96 6.28 -35.99
CA ASP A 467 -13.21 5.51 -35.92
C ASP A 467 -13.07 4.33 -34.93
N GLU A 468 -12.53 4.59 -33.73
CA GLU A 468 -12.35 3.53 -32.74
C GLU A 468 -13.69 3.18 -32.06
N GLU A 469 -14.11 1.93 -32.23
CA GLU A 469 -15.16 1.32 -31.40
C GLU A 469 -14.50 0.46 -30.32
N ILE A 470 -14.85 0.69 -29.05
CA ILE A 470 -14.33 -0.08 -27.91
C ILE A 470 -15.19 -1.34 -27.76
N GLU A 471 -14.71 -2.46 -28.24
CA GLU A 471 -15.43 -3.75 -28.25
C GLU A 471 -14.92 -4.72 -27.16
N ILE A 472 -14.58 -4.24 -25.96
CA ILE A 472 -14.18 -5.12 -24.86
C ILE A 472 -15.34 -5.35 -23.89
N PRO A 473 -15.52 -6.60 -23.39
CA PRO A 473 -16.50 -6.87 -22.35
C PRO A 473 -16.19 -6.08 -21.08
N LEU A 474 -17.18 -5.44 -20.48
CA LEU A 474 -17.06 -4.74 -19.20
C LEU A 474 -17.79 -5.50 -18.11
N LEU A 475 -17.30 -5.38 -16.89
CA LEU A 475 -18.00 -5.89 -15.71
C LEU A 475 -19.07 -4.90 -15.30
N GLU A 476 -20.32 -5.32 -15.36
CA GLU A 476 -21.46 -4.56 -14.86
C GLU A 476 -21.90 -5.08 -13.49
N ILE A 477 -22.04 -4.17 -12.52
CA ILE A 477 -22.55 -4.48 -11.18
C ILE A 477 -23.95 -3.91 -11.08
N GLY A 478 -24.94 -4.81 -10.99
CA GLY A 478 -26.36 -4.47 -10.85
C GLY A 478 -26.69 -3.92 -9.46
N ASP A 479 -27.95 -3.51 -9.28
CA ASP A 479 -28.47 -3.03 -7.99
C ASP A 479 -28.86 -4.17 -7.05
N GLU A 480 -28.71 -5.42 -7.48
CA GLU A 480 -29.00 -6.61 -6.69
C GLU A 480 -28.10 -6.71 -5.44
N ALA A 481 -26.82 -6.34 -5.57
CA ALA A 481 -25.87 -6.33 -4.47
C ALA A 481 -26.33 -5.43 -3.31
N GLU A 482 -26.82 -4.23 -3.62
CA GLU A 482 -27.36 -3.28 -2.63
C GLU A 482 -28.55 -3.89 -1.88
N ASN A 483 -29.51 -4.47 -2.60
CA ASN A 483 -30.67 -5.09 -2.00
C ASN A 483 -30.29 -6.26 -1.08
N ILE A 484 -29.39 -7.15 -1.52
CA ILE A 484 -28.90 -8.28 -0.72
C ILE A 484 -28.24 -7.80 0.57
N GLN A 485 -27.39 -6.77 0.49
CA GLN A 485 -26.70 -6.23 1.65
C GLN A 485 -27.65 -5.55 2.64
N ILE A 486 -28.65 -4.81 2.17
CA ILE A 486 -29.68 -4.18 3.01
C ILE A 486 -30.54 -5.27 3.71
N GLU A 487 -30.93 -6.32 2.99
CA GLU A 487 -31.68 -7.44 3.57
C GLU A 487 -30.86 -8.19 4.64
N SER A 488 -29.58 -8.47 4.35
CA SER A 488 -28.66 -9.10 5.30
C SER A 488 -28.51 -8.28 6.58
N LEU A 489 -28.29 -6.97 6.43
CA LEU A 489 -28.18 -6.03 7.56
C LEU A 489 -29.46 -5.96 8.39
N THR A 490 -30.62 -5.90 7.73
CA THR A 490 -31.93 -5.87 8.40
C THR A 490 -32.16 -7.14 9.22
N LYS A 491 -31.78 -8.29 8.66
CA LYS A 491 -31.86 -9.58 9.37
C LYS A 491 -30.94 -9.61 10.59
N LEU A 492 -29.69 -9.18 10.43
CA LEU A 492 -28.69 -9.10 11.51
C LEU A 492 -29.21 -8.26 12.68
N ARG A 493 -29.71 -7.04 12.42
CA ARG A 493 -30.24 -6.14 13.45
C ARG A 493 -31.46 -6.72 14.16
N LYS A 494 -32.27 -7.54 13.48
CA LYS A 494 -33.44 -8.21 14.07
C LYS A 494 -33.05 -9.39 14.96
N GLU A 495 -31.99 -10.11 14.63
CA GLU A 495 -31.61 -11.35 15.30
C GLU A 495 -30.61 -11.16 16.46
N ARG A 496 -29.88 -10.04 16.50
CA ARG A 496 -28.88 -9.75 17.53
C ARG A 496 -29.49 -9.34 18.88
N ASP A 497 -28.68 -9.41 19.94
CA ASP A 497 -29.04 -8.84 21.25
C ASP A 497 -28.73 -7.35 21.29
N GLU A 498 -29.76 -6.52 21.14
CA GLU A 498 -29.63 -5.07 21.10
C GLU A 498 -29.03 -4.48 22.39
N ASN A 499 -29.33 -5.07 23.57
CA ASN A 499 -28.78 -4.58 24.84
C ASN A 499 -27.25 -4.80 24.91
N MET A 500 -26.77 -5.92 24.37
CA MET A 500 -25.33 -6.18 24.27
C MET A 500 -24.64 -5.18 23.32
N VAL A 501 -25.28 -4.88 22.19
CA VAL A 501 -24.78 -3.88 21.24
C VAL A 501 -24.66 -2.50 21.89
N GLN A 502 -25.74 -2.00 22.49
CA GLN A 502 -25.77 -0.68 23.13
C GLN A 502 -24.73 -0.56 24.25
N LYS A 503 -24.56 -1.62 25.06
CA LYS A 503 -23.52 -1.66 26.09
C LYS A 503 -22.11 -1.59 25.50
N ALA A 504 -21.87 -2.30 24.40
CA ALA A 504 -20.56 -2.29 23.73
C ALA A 504 -20.27 -0.92 23.09
N LEU A 505 -21.26 -0.29 22.44
CA LEU A 505 -21.13 1.06 21.87
C LEU A 505 -20.84 2.12 22.96
N SER A 506 -21.50 2.03 24.14
CA SER A 506 -21.20 2.91 25.27
C SER A 506 -19.74 2.75 25.76
N ARG A 507 -19.20 1.54 25.77
CA ARG A 507 -17.79 1.30 26.11
C ARG A 507 -16.81 1.89 25.08
N ILE A 508 -17.18 1.92 23.80
CA ILE A 508 -16.39 2.62 22.78
C ILE A 508 -16.35 4.11 23.08
N GLN A 509 -17.51 4.74 23.38
CA GLN A 509 -17.56 6.16 23.74
C GLN A 509 -16.71 6.47 24.98
N GLU A 510 -16.82 5.65 26.03
CA GLU A 510 -15.96 5.79 27.23
C GLU A 510 -14.47 5.72 26.88
N ALA A 511 -14.04 4.77 26.03
CA ALA A 511 -12.65 4.66 25.60
C ALA A 511 -12.20 5.84 24.73
N CYS A 512 -13.08 6.42 23.91
CA CYS A 512 -12.78 7.63 23.14
C CYS A 512 -12.51 8.84 24.03
N VAL A 513 -13.25 8.98 25.15
CA VAL A 513 -13.05 10.08 26.11
C VAL A 513 -11.81 9.86 26.97
N ASN A 514 -11.58 8.64 27.39
CA ASN A 514 -10.44 8.27 28.23
C ASN A 514 -9.15 8.10 27.40
N SER A 515 -8.04 7.80 28.10
CA SER A 515 -6.76 7.45 27.44
C SER A 515 -6.61 5.96 27.16
N ASP A 516 -7.69 5.19 27.28
CA ASP A 516 -7.68 3.74 27.04
C ASP A 516 -7.57 3.42 25.55
N ASN A 517 -6.95 2.29 25.21
CA ASN A 517 -6.88 1.81 23.83
C ASN A 517 -8.29 1.45 23.32
N ILE A 518 -8.67 2.02 22.18
CA ILE A 518 -10.03 1.88 21.61
C ILE A 518 -10.22 0.50 20.94
N MET A 519 -9.17 -0.21 20.56
CA MET A 519 -9.26 -1.49 19.82
C MET A 519 -10.04 -2.59 20.56
N PRO A 520 -9.79 -2.88 21.87
CA PRO A 520 -10.53 -3.91 22.59
C PRO A 520 -12.05 -3.71 22.64
N PRO A 521 -12.59 -2.51 22.99
CA PRO A 521 -14.03 -2.30 22.95
C PRO A 521 -14.64 -2.40 21.55
N ILE A 522 -13.93 -2.05 20.49
CA ILE A 522 -14.41 -2.26 19.12
C ILE A 522 -14.49 -3.75 18.78
N ILE A 523 -13.52 -4.57 19.19
CA ILE A 523 -13.58 -6.03 19.02
C ILE A 523 -14.80 -6.61 19.75
N GLU A 524 -15.09 -6.15 20.97
CA GLU A 524 -16.28 -6.58 21.71
C GLU A 524 -17.59 -6.18 21.01
N ALA A 525 -17.65 -4.95 20.50
CA ALA A 525 -18.80 -4.47 19.75
C ALA A 525 -19.01 -5.28 18.45
N SER A 526 -17.93 -5.61 17.76
CA SER A 526 -17.97 -6.46 16.56
C SER A 526 -18.54 -7.84 16.86
N LYS A 527 -18.11 -8.47 17.97
CA LYS A 527 -18.63 -9.77 18.44
C LYS A 527 -20.08 -9.71 18.91
N ALA A 528 -20.53 -8.55 19.38
CA ALA A 528 -21.93 -8.29 19.72
C ALA A 528 -22.80 -7.98 18.49
N PHE A 529 -22.24 -8.03 17.27
CA PHE A 529 -22.89 -7.71 16.00
C PHE A 529 -23.28 -6.23 15.84
N ALA A 530 -22.52 -5.31 16.45
CA ALA A 530 -22.59 -3.91 16.07
C ALA A 530 -22.12 -3.73 14.62
N THR A 531 -22.78 -2.82 13.90
CA THR A 531 -22.44 -2.54 12.49
C THR A 531 -21.34 -1.48 12.39
N MET A 532 -20.76 -1.37 11.20
CA MET A 532 -19.78 -0.34 10.85
C MET A 532 -20.32 1.06 11.19
N GLY A 533 -21.52 1.38 10.67
CA GLY A 533 -22.14 2.69 10.86
C GLY A 533 -22.43 3.00 12.33
N GLU A 534 -22.90 2.03 13.11
CA GLU A 534 -23.18 2.21 14.54
C GLU A 534 -21.90 2.51 15.34
N ILE A 535 -20.80 1.82 15.05
CA ILE A 535 -19.50 2.06 15.68
C ILE A 535 -18.98 3.44 15.31
N VAL A 536 -19.05 3.80 14.01
CA VAL A 536 -18.64 5.13 13.53
C VAL A 536 -19.43 6.24 14.19
N VAL A 537 -20.76 6.10 14.32
CA VAL A 537 -21.63 7.07 14.99
C VAL A 537 -21.24 7.24 16.45
N ALA A 538 -20.97 6.13 17.15
CA ALA A 538 -20.54 6.17 18.56
C ALA A 538 -19.18 6.91 18.71
N MET A 539 -18.23 6.68 17.81
CA MET A 539 -16.93 7.38 17.81
C MET A 539 -17.07 8.85 17.41
N LYS A 540 -17.91 9.19 16.42
CA LYS A 540 -18.14 10.59 15.99
C LYS A 540 -18.74 11.45 17.08
N ALA A 541 -19.55 10.88 17.97
CA ALA A 541 -20.12 11.62 19.11
C ALA A 541 -19.04 12.24 19.99
N GLU A 542 -17.86 11.61 20.10
CA GLU A 542 -16.75 12.06 20.94
C GLU A 542 -15.65 12.79 20.14
N PHE A 543 -15.34 12.30 18.93
CA PHE A 543 -14.23 12.82 18.10
C PHE A 543 -14.65 13.96 17.16
N GLY A 544 -15.94 14.11 16.89
CA GLY A 544 -16.45 15.06 15.91
C GLY A 544 -16.20 14.65 14.47
N GLU A 545 -16.47 15.57 13.56
CA GLU A 545 -16.30 15.41 12.11
C GLU A 545 -15.29 16.42 11.58
N TRP A 546 -14.63 16.06 10.47
CA TRP A 546 -13.72 16.96 9.77
C TRP A 546 -14.38 17.57 8.54
N GLN A 547 -14.20 18.86 8.38
CA GLN A 547 -14.54 19.58 7.16
C GLN A 547 -13.29 20.31 6.65
N GLU A 548 -12.89 19.99 5.42
CA GLU A 548 -11.74 20.61 4.78
C GLU A 548 -12.04 22.09 4.49
N ALA A 549 -11.07 22.96 4.78
CA ALA A 549 -11.15 24.36 4.40
C ALA A 549 -10.98 24.50 2.87
N ALA A 550 -11.66 25.50 2.27
CA ALA A 550 -11.46 25.80 0.86
C ALA A 550 -10.00 26.22 0.61
N VAL A 551 -9.34 25.55 -0.32
CA VAL A 551 -7.91 25.75 -0.63
C VAL A 551 -7.69 26.70 -1.81
N PHE A 552 -8.73 26.91 -2.65
CA PHE A 552 -8.70 27.72 -3.88
C PHE A 552 -9.73 28.83 -3.84
#